data_05cdf7a0c85f981934013ecedd1491a2
#
_entry.id   05cdf7a0c85f981934013ecedd1491a2
#
_cell.length_a   1.000
_cell.length_b   1.000
_cell.length_c   1.000
_cell.angle_alpha   90.00
_cell.angle_beta   90.00
_cell.angle_gamma   90.00
#
_symmetry.space_group_name_H-M   'P 1'
#
loop_
_entity.id
_entity.type
_entity.pdbx_description
1 polymer ?
#
loop_
_entity_poly.entity_id
_entity_poly.type
_entity_poly.pdbx_seq_one_letter_code
_entity_poly.pdbx_strand_id
1 'polypeptide(L)'
;DIGADLILVFDECTPFHVNKTYTESSMRRSHRWATRSLNRFNSSIKYKPTYGSAGEQKLYGIVQGGIYEDLREESIDFNLNKINTFGIAIGGSLGSSKEEMYEVVNFTAPKLGNKNPIHLLGIGDPTDIWKLVKSGIDTFDCVSPTRLARHGSALIKGKIGKKNIKNNEYSNDLSPI
;
A
#
# COMPACT_ATOMS: atom_id res chain seq x y z
N ASP A 1 14.47 -0.27 14.26
CA ASP A 1 14.78 -1.24 15.31
C ASP A 1 14.42 -2.67 14.91
N ILE A 2 13.35 -2.87 14.08
CA ILE A 2 12.94 -4.20 13.58
C ILE A 2 13.85 -4.66 12.43
N GLY A 3 14.47 -3.74 11.69
CA GLY A 3 15.39 -4.03 10.58
C GLY A 3 14.68 -4.27 9.24
N ALA A 4 13.45 -3.77 9.05
CA ALA A 4 12.79 -3.81 7.73
C ALA A 4 13.59 -3.01 6.70
N ASP A 5 13.72 -3.54 5.48
CA ASP A 5 14.45 -2.88 4.38
C ASP A 5 13.68 -1.67 3.86
N LEU A 6 12.35 -1.78 3.74
CA LEU A 6 11.46 -0.72 3.31
C LEU A 6 10.57 -0.29 4.47
N ILE A 7 10.53 1.00 4.73
CA ILE A 7 9.80 1.60 5.85
C ILE A 7 8.85 2.64 5.29
N LEU A 8 7.60 2.64 5.75
CA LEU A 8 6.64 3.70 5.44
C LEU A 8 6.68 4.79 6.52
N VAL A 9 6.40 6.02 6.12
CA VAL A 9 6.15 7.10 7.09
C VAL A 9 4.92 6.77 7.92
N PHE A 10 4.84 7.31 9.13
CA PHE A 10 3.65 7.15 9.95
C PHE A 10 2.50 8.00 9.41
N ASP A 11 1.31 7.40 9.26
CA ASP A 11 0.14 8.04 8.68
C ASP A 11 -1.14 7.76 9.48
N GLU A 12 -2.19 8.49 9.15
CA GLU A 12 -3.56 8.16 9.53
C GLU A 12 -4.27 7.59 8.32
N CYS A 13 -4.58 6.29 8.37
CA CYS A 13 -5.41 5.65 7.35
C CYS A 13 -6.85 6.16 7.47
N THR A 14 -7.22 7.13 6.63
CA THR A 14 -8.53 7.78 6.67
C THR A 14 -9.63 6.79 6.28
N PRO A 15 -10.66 6.58 7.13
CA PRO A 15 -11.77 5.69 6.81
C PRO A 15 -12.59 6.20 5.62
N PHE A 16 -13.22 5.27 4.88
CA PHE A 16 -14.05 5.61 3.71
C PHE A 16 -15.26 6.49 4.05
N HIS A 17 -15.92 6.21 5.17
CA HIS A 17 -17.22 6.81 5.50
C HIS A 17 -17.16 8.24 6.05
N VAL A 18 -15.97 8.84 6.12
CA VAL A 18 -15.81 10.22 6.61
C VAL A 18 -15.97 11.24 5.49
N ASN A 19 -16.37 12.47 5.86
CA ASN A 19 -16.56 13.54 4.90
C ASN A 19 -15.22 14.15 4.42
N LYS A 20 -15.28 15.00 3.39
CA LYS A 20 -14.12 15.67 2.81
C LYS A 20 -13.33 16.49 3.82
N THR A 21 -13.98 17.21 4.72
CA THR A 21 -13.32 18.04 5.73
C THR A 21 -12.47 17.21 6.68
N TYR A 22 -12.97 16.05 7.10
CA TYR A 22 -12.18 15.14 7.93
C TYR A 22 -11.03 14.54 7.13
N THR A 23 -11.28 14.12 5.88
CA THR A 23 -10.25 13.58 4.98
C THR A 23 -9.10 14.56 4.80
N GLU A 24 -9.39 15.85 4.58
CA GLU A 24 -8.40 16.91 4.48
C GLU A 24 -7.60 17.07 5.79
N SER A 25 -8.28 17.10 6.93
CA SER A 25 -7.64 17.21 8.24
C SER A 25 -6.72 16.03 8.54
N SER A 26 -7.16 14.81 8.22
CA SER A 26 -6.42 13.56 8.35
C SER A 26 -5.19 13.54 7.43
N MET A 27 -5.36 13.92 6.15
CA MET A 27 -4.27 14.05 5.18
C MET A 27 -3.18 15.01 5.69
N ARG A 28 -3.55 16.21 6.11
CA ARG A 28 -2.59 17.21 6.63
C ARG A 28 -1.92 16.75 7.93
N ARG A 29 -2.61 15.95 8.75
CA ARG A 29 -2.01 15.30 9.92
C ARG A 29 -0.94 14.30 9.50
N SER A 30 -1.25 13.47 8.51
CA SER A 30 -0.31 12.50 7.93
C SER A 30 0.91 13.20 7.32
N HIS A 31 0.75 14.34 6.64
CA HIS A 31 1.88 15.15 6.14
C HIS A 31 2.79 15.64 7.26
N ARG A 32 2.25 16.13 8.38
CA ARG A 32 3.07 16.52 9.54
C ARG A 32 3.82 15.32 10.15
N TRP A 33 3.17 14.17 10.20
CA TRP A 33 3.80 12.93 10.70
C TRP A 33 4.86 12.40 9.75
N ALA A 34 4.62 12.49 8.45
CA ALA A 34 5.61 12.11 7.42
C ALA A 34 6.88 12.96 7.53
N THR A 35 6.76 14.27 7.72
CA THR A 35 7.90 15.16 7.96
C THR A 35 8.70 14.73 9.20
N ARG A 36 8.01 14.41 10.30
CA ARG A 36 8.70 13.92 11.53
C ARG A 36 9.36 12.56 11.30
N SER A 37 8.70 11.66 10.56
CA SER A 37 9.25 10.36 10.20
C SER A 37 10.53 10.49 9.37
N LEU A 38 10.52 11.38 8.36
CA LEU A 38 11.70 11.67 7.53
C LEU A 38 12.86 12.24 8.38
N ASN A 39 12.57 13.20 9.24
CA ASN A 39 13.58 13.79 10.13
C ASN A 39 14.20 12.73 11.06
N ARG A 40 13.38 11.86 11.61
CA ARG A 40 13.86 10.76 12.46
C ARG A 40 14.66 9.74 11.65
N PHE A 41 14.19 9.37 10.47
CA PHE A 41 14.89 8.46 9.57
C PHE A 41 16.29 8.98 9.24
N ASN A 42 16.40 10.24 8.80
CA ASN A 42 17.68 10.88 8.46
C ASN A 42 18.63 10.98 9.65
N SER A 43 18.12 11.23 10.86
CA SER A 43 18.94 11.24 12.08
C SER A 43 19.41 9.84 12.52
N SER A 44 18.78 8.79 12.03
CA SER A 44 19.02 7.39 12.42
C SER A 44 19.94 6.63 11.46
N ILE A 45 20.38 7.23 10.36
CA ILE A 45 21.22 6.59 9.32
C ILE A 45 22.49 5.95 9.90
N LYS A 46 22.98 6.42 11.05
CA LYS A 46 24.14 5.85 11.78
C LYS A 46 23.76 4.66 12.69
N TYR A 47 22.49 4.31 12.80
CA TYR A 47 22.03 3.25 13.69
C TYR A 47 22.17 1.89 12.98
N LYS A 48 22.93 0.97 13.57
CA LYS A 48 22.98 -0.42 13.08
C LYS A 48 21.74 -1.13 13.58
N PRO A 49 20.99 -1.84 12.71
CA PRO A 49 19.83 -2.62 13.15
C PRO A 49 20.27 -3.70 14.13
N THR A 50 19.45 -3.95 15.15
CA THR A 50 19.73 -4.97 16.17
C THR A 50 19.56 -6.39 15.59
N TYR A 51 18.77 -6.53 14.51
CA TYR A 51 18.48 -7.78 13.86
C TYR A 51 18.59 -7.63 12.34
N GLY A 52 19.06 -8.68 11.68
CA GLY A 52 19.21 -8.74 10.23
C GLY A 52 20.58 -8.32 9.72
N SER A 53 20.84 -8.55 8.43
CA SER A 53 22.05 -8.08 7.76
C SER A 53 22.00 -6.57 7.61
N ALA A 54 23.16 -5.92 7.71
CA ALA A 54 23.32 -4.48 7.53
C ALA A 54 22.98 -4.10 6.06
N GLY A 55 21.73 -3.85 5.78
CA GLY A 55 21.25 -3.28 4.52
C GLY A 55 20.97 -1.80 4.67
N GLU A 56 20.87 -1.12 3.56
CA GLU A 56 20.46 0.28 3.51
C GLU A 56 18.92 0.35 3.50
N GLN A 57 18.34 0.81 4.61
CA GLN A 57 16.90 1.01 4.70
C GLN A 57 16.43 2.14 3.78
N LYS A 58 15.24 2.03 3.23
CA LYS A 58 14.62 3.06 2.39
C LYS A 58 13.26 3.47 2.96
N LEU A 59 12.99 4.78 2.91
CA LEU A 59 11.75 5.35 3.40
C LEU A 59 10.79 5.64 2.25
N TYR A 60 9.51 5.30 2.45
CA TYR A 60 8.41 5.60 1.54
C TYR A 60 7.51 6.67 2.15
N GLY A 61 7.16 7.69 1.35
CA GLY A 61 6.07 8.60 1.63
C GLY A 61 4.72 7.94 1.36
N ILE A 62 3.63 8.57 1.79
CA ILE A 62 2.26 8.07 1.53
C ILE A 62 1.39 9.21 1.01
N VAL A 63 0.78 9.01 -0.16
CA VAL A 63 -0.25 9.89 -0.70
C VAL A 63 -1.58 9.54 -0.06
N GLN A 64 -2.21 10.53 0.56
CA GLN A 64 -3.54 10.49 1.16
C GLN A 64 -4.54 11.30 0.34
N GLY A 65 -5.79 11.47 0.78
CA GLY A 65 -6.78 12.33 0.14
C GLY A 65 -8.12 11.65 -0.17
N GLY A 66 -8.28 10.36 0.18
CA GLY A 66 -9.52 9.63 -0.07
C GLY A 66 -9.83 9.54 -1.56
N ILE A 67 -11.10 9.78 -1.92
CA ILE A 67 -11.57 9.81 -3.32
C ILE A 67 -11.52 11.23 -3.92
N TYR A 68 -11.00 12.22 -3.20
CA TYR A 68 -11.03 13.62 -3.63
C TYR A 68 -9.77 13.98 -4.40
N GLU A 69 -9.92 14.29 -5.68
CA GLU A 69 -8.81 14.56 -6.59
C GLU A 69 -7.95 15.75 -6.14
N ASP A 70 -8.57 16.83 -5.69
CA ASP A 70 -7.87 18.01 -5.19
C ASP A 70 -7.00 17.71 -3.97
N LEU A 71 -7.48 16.88 -3.04
CA LEU A 71 -6.69 16.44 -1.90
C LEU A 71 -5.57 15.48 -2.32
N ARG A 72 -5.84 14.59 -3.28
CA ARG A 72 -4.79 13.73 -3.87
C ARG A 72 -3.70 14.56 -4.51
N GLU A 73 -4.03 15.61 -5.25
CA GLU A 73 -3.06 16.53 -5.86
C GLU A 73 -2.21 17.25 -4.81
N GLU A 74 -2.82 17.79 -3.75
CA GLU A 74 -2.08 18.40 -2.63
C GLU A 74 -1.11 17.37 -2.00
N SER A 75 -1.56 16.14 -1.82
CA SER A 75 -0.74 15.10 -1.21
C SER A 75 0.37 14.58 -2.14
N ILE A 76 0.14 14.55 -3.45
CA ILE A 76 1.16 14.24 -4.46
C ILE A 76 2.26 15.31 -4.42
N ASP A 77 1.88 16.60 -4.49
CA ASP A 77 2.83 17.71 -4.42
C ASP A 77 3.68 17.65 -3.16
N PHE A 78 3.04 17.39 -2.01
CA PHE A 78 3.74 17.23 -0.74
C PHE A 78 4.78 16.09 -0.79
N ASN A 79 4.42 14.93 -1.31
CA ASN A 79 5.32 13.77 -1.36
C ASN A 79 6.48 13.98 -2.34
N LEU A 80 6.22 14.59 -3.51
CA LEU A 80 7.25 14.82 -4.53
C LEU A 80 8.19 15.97 -4.20
N ASN A 81 7.66 17.07 -3.64
CA ASN A 81 8.39 18.33 -3.55
C ASN A 81 8.81 18.73 -2.12
N LYS A 82 8.16 18.16 -1.08
CA LYS A 82 8.46 18.53 0.32
C LYS A 82 9.26 17.47 1.07
N ILE A 83 8.93 16.18 0.90
CA ILE A 83 9.62 15.11 1.63
C ILE A 83 10.57 14.27 0.76
N ASN A 84 10.33 14.15 -0.53
CA ASN A 84 11.20 13.50 -1.51
C ASN A 84 11.83 12.19 -0.99
N THR A 85 11.01 11.20 -0.71
CA THR A 85 11.42 9.88 -0.21
C THR A 85 11.84 8.95 -1.35
N PHE A 86 12.46 7.80 -1.01
CA PHE A 86 12.88 6.79 -1.98
C PHE A 86 11.73 6.25 -2.82
N GLY A 87 10.60 5.97 -2.21
CA GLY A 87 9.39 5.51 -2.88
C GLY A 87 8.15 6.19 -2.34
N ILE A 88 7.03 6.00 -3.00
CA ILE A 88 5.75 6.61 -2.63
C ILE A 88 4.67 5.54 -2.60
N ALA A 89 3.96 5.45 -1.48
CA ALA A 89 2.79 4.59 -1.35
C ALA A 89 1.50 5.37 -1.62
N ILE A 90 0.52 4.69 -2.19
CA ILE A 90 -0.86 5.20 -2.32
C ILE A 90 -1.67 4.59 -1.18
N GLY A 91 -2.12 5.43 -0.27
CA GLY A 91 -2.82 5.04 0.95
C GLY A 91 -4.16 5.76 1.15
N GLY A 92 -4.73 5.57 2.34
CA GLY A 92 -6.06 6.02 2.70
C GLY A 92 -7.16 5.20 2.04
N SER A 93 -8.41 5.61 2.22
CA SER A 93 -9.51 4.98 1.51
C SER A 93 -9.42 5.23 0.01
N LEU A 94 -9.60 4.17 -0.78
CA LEU A 94 -9.62 4.21 -2.23
C LEU A 94 -11.05 4.12 -2.80
N GLY A 95 -12.06 4.34 -1.98
CA GLY A 95 -13.45 4.27 -2.37
C GLY A 95 -14.22 3.10 -1.77
N SER A 96 -15.49 2.98 -2.14
CA SER A 96 -16.45 1.96 -1.67
C SER A 96 -16.53 0.75 -2.60
N SER A 97 -16.04 0.89 -3.83
CA SER A 97 -16.10 -0.13 -4.87
C SER A 97 -14.74 -0.32 -5.54
N LYS A 98 -14.63 -1.39 -6.33
CA LYS A 98 -13.42 -1.60 -7.15
C LYS A 98 -13.28 -0.55 -8.25
N GLU A 99 -14.37 -0.07 -8.78
CA GLU A 99 -14.42 0.96 -9.81
C GLU A 99 -13.84 2.26 -9.27
N GLU A 100 -14.32 2.73 -8.13
CA GLU A 100 -13.78 3.92 -7.46
C GLU A 100 -12.28 3.75 -7.13
N MET A 101 -11.88 2.58 -6.66
CA MET A 101 -10.47 2.28 -6.42
C MET A 101 -9.62 2.44 -7.70
N TYR A 102 -10.09 1.90 -8.83
CA TYR A 102 -9.38 2.06 -10.10
C TYR A 102 -9.31 3.51 -10.54
N GLU A 103 -10.39 4.28 -10.40
CA GLU A 103 -10.42 5.71 -10.71
C GLU A 103 -9.38 6.48 -9.87
N VAL A 104 -9.37 6.27 -8.56
CA VAL A 104 -8.41 6.91 -7.66
C VAL A 104 -6.97 6.55 -8.01
N VAL A 105 -6.67 5.28 -8.29
CA VAL A 105 -5.31 4.85 -8.62
C VAL A 105 -4.91 5.37 -10.00
N ASN A 106 -5.79 5.29 -11.01
CA ASN A 106 -5.55 5.80 -12.35
C ASN A 106 -5.35 7.32 -12.39
N PHE A 107 -5.97 8.05 -11.48
CA PHE A 107 -5.73 9.49 -11.28
C PHE A 107 -4.39 9.77 -10.59
N THR A 108 -4.05 8.97 -9.56
CA THR A 108 -2.92 9.24 -8.66
C THR A 108 -1.58 8.76 -9.23
N ALA A 109 -1.51 7.51 -9.67
CA ALA A 109 -0.25 6.87 -10.02
C ALA A 109 0.49 7.56 -11.19
N PRO A 110 -0.16 7.94 -12.30
CA PRO A 110 0.53 8.62 -13.39
C PRO A 110 1.13 9.98 -12.99
N LYS A 111 0.50 10.68 -12.03
CA LYS A 111 0.98 11.98 -11.54
C LYS A 111 2.23 11.86 -10.65
N LEU A 112 2.46 10.68 -10.06
CA LEU A 112 3.69 10.39 -9.32
C LEU A 112 4.90 10.19 -10.25
N GLY A 113 4.64 9.91 -11.52
CA GLY A 113 5.68 9.66 -12.51
C GLY A 113 6.39 8.32 -12.29
N ASN A 114 7.55 8.17 -12.93
CA ASN A 114 8.32 6.91 -12.94
C ASN A 114 9.72 7.03 -12.29
N LYS A 115 9.94 8.06 -11.49
CA LYS A 115 11.23 8.28 -10.81
C LYS A 115 11.38 7.47 -9.52
N ASN A 116 10.28 7.27 -8.83
CA ASN A 116 10.21 6.61 -7.53
C ASN A 116 9.34 5.36 -7.65
N PRO A 117 9.69 4.24 -7.03
CA PRO A 117 8.82 3.08 -6.97
C PRO A 117 7.51 3.43 -6.26
N ILE A 118 6.40 2.95 -6.84
CA ILE A 118 5.05 3.19 -6.34
C ILE A 118 4.50 1.92 -5.70
N HIS A 119 4.08 2.03 -4.45
CA HIS A 119 3.49 0.95 -3.67
C HIS A 119 2.00 1.18 -3.44
N LEU A 120 1.16 0.18 -3.69
CA LEU A 120 -0.27 0.27 -3.42
C LEU A 120 -0.63 -0.54 -2.17
N LEU A 121 -1.09 0.17 -1.14
CA LEU A 121 -1.37 -0.40 0.18
C LEU A 121 -2.67 -1.20 0.21
N GLY A 122 -2.59 -2.43 0.74
CA GLY A 122 -3.75 -3.25 1.10
C GLY A 122 -4.51 -3.90 -0.07
N ILE A 123 -4.01 -3.80 -1.29
CA ILE A 123 -4.62 -4.38 -2.50
C ILE A 123 -3.78 -5.54 -3.00
N GLY A 124 -4.41 -6.71 -3.21
CA GLY A 124 -3.68 -7.92 -3.63
C GLY A 124 -4.57 -9.01 -4.20
N ASP A 125 -5.77 -8.68 -4.69
CA ASP A 125 -6.54 -9.58 -5.56
C ASP A 125 -5.77 -9.73 -6.89
N PRO A 126 -5.57 -10.97 -7.39
CA PRO A 126 -4.77 -11.18 -8.61
C PRO A 126 -5.27 -10.38 -9.82
N THR A 127 -6.57 -10.18 -9.96
CA THR A 127 -7.15 -9.40 -11.07
C THR A 127 -6.89 -7.91 -10.90
N ASP A 128 -6.88 -7.42 -9.67
CA ASP A 128 -6.57 -6.02 -9.36
C ASP A 128 -5.10 -5.72 -9.59
N ILE A 129 -4.19 -6.59 -9.12
CA ILE A 129 -2.74 -6.48 -9.38
C ILE A 129 -2.48 -6.35 -10.88
N TRP A 130 -3.06 -7.27 -11.68
CA TRP A 130 -2.87 -7.26 -13.13
C TRP A 130 -3.31 -5.97 -13.82
N LYS A 131 -4.43 -5.39 -13.36
CA LYS A 131 -4.92 -4.11 -13.88
C LYS A 131 -4.05 -2.93 -13.43
N LEU A 132 -3.66 -2.92 -12.16
CA LEU A 132 -3.03 -1.76 -11.53
C LEU A 132 -1.53 -1.64 -11.84
N VAL A 133 -0.86 -2.73 -12.19
CA VAL A 133 0.49 -2.67 -12.78
C VAL A 133 0.50 -1.82 -14.07
N LYS A 134 -0.57 -1.90 -14.88
CA LYS A 134 -0.71 -1.06 -16.08
C LYS A 134 -0.85 0.43 -15.75
N SER A 135 -1.31 0.76 -14.54
CA SER A 135 -1.42 2.15 -14.06
C SER A 135 -0.10 2.67 -13.47
N GLY A 136 0.95 1.85 -13.42
CA GLY A 136 2.27 2.24 -12.93
C GLY A 136 2.55 1.84 -11.48
N ILE A 137 1.81 0.90 -10.90
CA ILE A 137 2.10 0.36 -9.56
C ILE A 137 3.20 -0.71 -9.67
N ASP A 138 4.24 -0.58 -8.84
CA ASP A 138 5.39 -1.49 -8.82
C ASP A 138 5.25 -2.61 -7.79
N THR A 139 4.68 -2.30 -6.62
CA THR A 139 4.58 -3.25 -5.50
C THR A 139 3.24 -3.17 -4.78
N PHE A 140 2.86 -4.28 -4.15
CA PHE A 140 1.58 -4.45 -3.47
C PHE A 140 1.78 -5.17 -2.14
N ASP A 141 0.89 -4.95 -1.18
CA ASP A 141 0.71 -5.80 -0.01
C ASP A 141 -0.76 -6.16 0.17
N CYS A 142 -1.03 -7.35 0.67
CA CYS A 142 -2.39 -7.76 1.00
C CYS A 142 -2.43 -8.90 2.00
N VAL A 143 -3.31 -8.79 2.97
CA VAL A 143 -3.55 -9.86 3.96
C VAL A 143 -4.44 -11.00 3.43
N SER A 144 -5.09 -10.84 2.27
CA SER A 144 -6.06 -11.80 1.76
C SER A 144 -5.51 -13.21 1.60
N PRO A 145 -4.33 -13.45 0.98
CA PRO A 145 -3.80 -14.80 0.81
C PRO A 145 -3.57 -15.51 2.15
N THR A 146 -2.94 -14.84 3.10
CA THR A 146 -2.67 -15.41 4.42
C THR A 146 -3.94 -15.60 5.25
N ARG A 147 -4.92 -14.70 5.10
CA ARG A 147 -6.24 -14.84 5.73
C ARG A 147 -6.99 -16.05 5.17
N LEU A 148 -7.03 -16.22 3.85
CA LEU A 148 -7.63 -17.37 3.19
C LEU A 148 -6.95 -18.68 3.65
N ALA A 149 -5.63 -18.72 3.68
CA ALA A 149 -4.87 -19.89 4.14
C ALA A 149 -5.22 -20.26 5.59
N ARG A 150 -5.30 -19.29 6.50
CA ARG A 150 -5.71 -19.55 7.90
C ARG A 150 -7.12 -20.16 8.01
N HIS A 151 -8.00 -19.85 7.05
CA HIS A 151 -9.35 -20.42 6.99
C HIS A 151 -9.43 -21.70 6.13
N GLY A 152 -8.28 -22.22 5.68
CA GLY A 152 -8.20 -23.43 4.88
C GLY A 152 -8.71 -23.26 3.46
N SER A 153 -8.48 -22.08 2.87
CA SER A 153 -8.83 -21.81 1.48
C SER A 153 -7.58 -21.48 0.67
N ALA A 154 -7.52 -21.97 -0.57
CA ALA A 154 -6.46 -21.68 -1.53
C ALA A 154 -7.03 -20.99 -2.77
N LEU A 155 -6.27 -20.06 -3.36
CA LEU A 155 -6.57 -19.49 -4.67
C LEU A 155 -6.19 -20.50 -5.76
N ILE A 156 -7.01 -20.62 -6.79
CA ILE A 156 -6.81 -21.60 -7.87
C ILE A 156 -6.41 -20.89 -9.15
N LYS A 157 -5.30 -21.32 -9.74
CA LYS A 157 -4.83 -20.82 -11.03
C LYS A 157 -5.85 -21.09 -12.13
N GLY A 158 -6.11 -20.08 -12.97
CA GLY A 158 -7.00 -20.20 -14.14
C GLY A 158 -8.50 -20.20 -13.83
N LYS A 159 -8.91 -20.06 -12.57
CA LYS A 159 -10.30 -19.93 -12.15
C LYS A 159 -10.49 -18.68 -11.28
N ILE A 160 -11.60 -18.00 -11.48
CA ILE A 160 -12.03 -16.94 -10.54
C ILE A 160 -12.65 -17.66 -9.35
N GLY A 161 -11.90 -17.78 -8.25
CA GLY A 161 -12.41 -18.41 -7.04
C GLY A 161 -11.34 -18.97 -6.13
N LYS A 162 -11.82 -19.61 -5.09
CA LYS A 162 -11.03 -20.27 -4.06
C LYS A 162 -11.53 -21.68 -3.81
N LYS A 163 -10.61 -22.58 -3.48
CA LYS A 163 -10.91 -23.96 -3.07
C LYS A 163 -10.82 -24.04 -1.53
N ASN A 164 -11.83 -24.63 -0.90
CA ASN A 164 -11.77 -24.91 0.54
C ASN A 164 -11.09 -26.27 0.73
N ILE A 165 -9.81 -26.27 1.09
CA ILE A 165 -8.99 -27.47 1.27
C ILE A 165 -9.30 -28.25 2.54
N LYS A 166 -10.22 -27.74 3.40
CA LYS A 166 -10.72 -28.48 4.58
C LYS A 166 -11.83 -29.48 4.25
N ASN A 167 -12.37 -29.44 3.04
CA ASN A 167 -13.39 -30.41 2.64
C ASN A 167 -12.79 -31.82 2.64
N ASN A 168 -13.55 -32.80 3.15
CA ASN A 168 -13.12 -34.20 3.25
C ASN A 168 -12.69 -34.82 1.92
N GLU A 169 -13.25 -34.33 0.80
CA GLU A 169 -12.87 -34.75 -0.56
C GLU A 169 -11.39 -34.52 -0.89
N TYR A 170 -10.72 -33.59 -0.17
CA TYR A 170 -9.32 -33.24 -0.38
C TYR A 170 -8.38 -33.84 0.68
N SER A 171 -8.89 -34.57 1.67
CA SER A 171 -8.08 -35.08 2.78
C SER A 171 -6.96 -36.03 2.35
N ASN A 172 -7.16 -36.73 1.23
CA ASN A 172 -6.20 -37.65 0.63
C ASN A 172 -5.79 -37.26 -0.81
N ASP A 173 -6.14 -36.07 -1.25
CA ASP A 173 -5.81 -35.58 -2.58
C ASP A 173 -4.42 -34.93 -2.57
N LEU A 174 -3.44 -35.65 -3.13
CA LEU A 174 -2.05 -35.19 -3.28
C LEU A 174 -1.78 -34.56 -4.66
N SER A 175 -2.81 -34.36 -5.48
CA SER A 175 -2.66 -33.73 -6.79
C SER A 175 -2.34 -32.22 -6.63
N PRO A 176 -1.55 -31.63 -7.56
CA PRO A 176 -1.27 -30.21 -7.56
C PRO A 176 -2.56 -29.38 -7.66
N ILE A 177 -2.60 -28.26 -6.92
CA ILE A 177 -3.72 -27.31 -6.92
C ILE A 177 -3.64 -26.38 -8.14
#